data_e3a30e73e78326096d6ccb6b3f951eef
#
_entry.id   e3a30e73e78326096d6ccb6b3f951eef
#
_cell.length_a   1.000
_cell.length_b   1.000
_cell.length_c   1.000
_cell.angle_alpha   90.00
_cell.angle_beta   90.00
_cell.angle_gamma   90.00
#
_symmetry.space_group_name_H-M   'P 1'
#
loop_
_entity.id
_entity.type
_entity.pdbx_description
1 polymer ?
#
loop_
_entity_poly.entity_id
_entity_poly.type
_entity_poly.pdbx_seq_one_letter_code
_entity_poly.pdbx_strand_id
1 'polypeptide(L)'
;MSWMSLRIGRVGRMAGAVVAITCAISIAAWAGGSGFGDDDDNSEEEGPSYFGFVRDTSGATVPDAKVTVGVKNRGGVVTRTDLLGTYKVPGFGKEVDPKDVEVSCDKPGYKQLRVVRRSSPSSDPKIPIETECTLQRS
;
A
#
# COMPACT_ATOMS: atom_id res chain seq x y z
N MET A 1 49.17 53.78 22.73
CA MET A 1 50.12 54.53 21.90
C MET A 1 50.68 53.61 20.85
N SER A 2 50.74 54.06 19.62
CA SER A 2 51.22 53.42 18.39
C SER A 2 50.07 52.80 17.58
N TRP A 3 49.52 53.46 16.70
CA TRP A 3 49.88 54.05 15.42
C TRP A 3 50.32 52.97 14.42
N MET A 4 49.56 52.97 13.37
CA MET A 4 49.93 52.78 11.97
C MET A 4 49.58 51.43 11.42
N SER A 5 49.15 51.30 10.29
CA SER A 5 48.97 52.18 9.13
C SER A 5 48.16 51.40 8.11
N LEU A 6 47.25 52.06 7.63
CA LEU A 6 46.50 51.72 6.43
C LEU A 6 47.48 51.58 5.25
N ARG A 7 47.49 50.48 4.57
CA ARG A 7 47.93 50.41 3.18
C ARG A 7 46.85 49.81 2.31
N ILE A 8 46.22 50.70 1.64
CA ILE A 8 45.43 50.51 0.46
C ILE A 8 46.35 50.04 -0.66
N GLY A 9 46.10 48.77 -1.07
CA GLY A 9 46.73 48.16 -2.24
C GLY A 9 45.69 47.90 -3.33
N ARG A 10 45.71 48.74 -4.26
CA ARG A 10 45.18 48.81 -5.62
C ARG A 10 44.61 47.45 -6.19
N VAL A 11 43.35 47.54 -6.50
CA VAL A 11 42.73 47.34 -7.81
C VAL A 11 43.50 46.46 -8.80
N GLY A 12 43.07 45.23 -8.90
CA GLY A 12 43.31 44.43 -10.07
C GLY A 12 41.91 44.15 -10.73
N ARG A 13 41.65 44.89 -11.78
CA ARG A 13 40.57 44.58 -12.71
C ARG A 13 40.95 43.30 -13.42
N MET A 14 40.34 42.21 -13.07
CA MET A 14 40.29 41.05 -13.96
C MET A 14 38.87 40.85 -14.37
N ALA A 15 38.61 41.15 -15.62
CA ALA A 15 37.42 40.74 -16.33
C ALA A 15 37.43 39.21 -16.42
N GLY A 16 36.74 38.60 -15.49
CA GLY A 16 36.43 37.17 -15.55
C GLY A 16 35.15 37.01 -16.31
N ALA A 17 35.25 36.38 -17.45
CA ALA A 17 34.10 35.96 -18.24
C ALA A 17 33.18 35.11 -17.36
N VAL A 18 31.99 35.63 -17.16
CA VAL A 18 30.90 34.83 -16.58
C VAL A 18 30.47 33.84 -17.67
N VAL A 19 31.02 32.65 -17.59
CA VAL A 19 30.46 31.53 -18.31
C VAL A 19 29.20 31.18 -17.56
N ALA A 20 28.10 31.67 -18.05
CA ALA A 20 26.79 31.19 -17.64
C ALA A 20 26.65 29.73 -18.13
N ILE A 21 27.05 28.80 -17.28
CA ILE A 21 26.70 27.44 -17.45
C ILE A 21 25.20 27.38 -17.09
N THR A 22 24.39 27.55 -18.10
CA THR A 22 23.02 27.15 -18.02
C THR A 22 23.02 25.64 -17.88
N CYS A 23 23.07 25.15 -16.65
CA CYS A 23 22.61 23.80 -16.35
C CYS A 23 21.12 23.77 -16.70
N ALA A 24 20.85 23.42 -17.92
CA ALA A 24 19.55 22.88 -18.27
C ALA A 24 19.40 21.61 -17.41
N ILE A 25 18.87 21.80 -16.23
CA ILE A 25 18.32 20.69 -15.48
C ILE A 25 17.15 20.24 -16.33
N SER A 26 17.42 19.31 -17.21
CA SER A 26 16.38 18.47 -17.76
C SER A 26 15.82 17.75 -16.54
N ILE A 27 14.84 18.37 -15.92
CA ILE A 27 13.91 17.64 -15.09
C ILE A 27 13.27 16.70 -16.11
N ALA A 28 13.87 15.53 -16.28
CA ALA A 28 13.09 14.42 -16.75
C ALA A 28 11.94 14.38 -15.76
N ALA A 29 10.83 14.99 -16.14
CA ALA A 29 9.58 14.69 -15.53
C ALA A 29 9.45 13.18 -15.72
N TRP A 30 9.85 12.48 -14.72
CA TRP A 30 9.31 11.18 -14.46
C TRP A 30 7.84 11.46 -14.16
N ALA A 31 7.11 11.73 -15.21
CA ALA A 31 5.76 11.29 -15.25
C ALA A 31 5.87 9.77 -15.25
N GLY A 32 6.49 9.27 -14.20
CA GLY A 32 6.30 7.94 -13.78
C GLY A 32 4.82 7.86 -13.70
N GLY A 33 4.24 7.21 -14.65
CA GLY A 33 2.85 6.96 -14.63
C GLY A 33 2.61 6.47 -13.23
N SER A 34 2.17 7.35 -12.40
CA SER A 34 1.51 6.94 -11.21
C SER A 34 0.39 6.09 -11.74
N GLY A 35 0.56 4.80 -11.68
CA GLY A 35 -0.49 3.85 -11.92
C GLY A 35 -1.54 3.93 -10.82
N PHE A 36 -1.87 5.12 -10.42
CA PHE A 36 -2.95 5.45 -9.50
C PHE A 36 -4.20 5.88 -10.24
N GLY A 37 -4.30 5.52 -11.43
CA GLY A 37 -5.45 5.82 -12.13
C GLY A 37 -5.84 4.68 -12.90
N ASP A 38 -6.70 4.24 -13.31
CA ASP A 38 -7.13 3.32 -14.36
C ASP A 38 -7.31 1.86 -13.91
N ASP A 39 -7.30 1.58 -12.62
CA ASP A 39 -7.80 0.31 -12.13
C ASP A 39 -9.34 0.24 -12.13
N ASP A 40 -9.99 1.36 -12.46
CA ASP A 40 -11.45 1.44 -12.39
C ASP A 40 -12.15 0.67 -13.53
N ASP A 41 -11.50 0.51 -14.66
CA ASP A 41 -12.11 -0.15 -15.81
C ASP A 41 -12.14 -1.69 -15.67
N ASN A 42 -11.23 -2.27 -14.88
CA ASN A 42 -11.19 -3.71 -14.67
C ASN A 42 -11.99 -4.17 -13.45
N SER A 43 -12.32 -3.27 -12.55
CA SER A 43 -13.01 -3.62 -11.31
C SER A 43 -14.41 -4.20 -11.53
N GLU A 44 -15.06 -3.83 -12.61
CA GLU A 44 -16.38 -4.37 -12.94
C GLU A 44 -16.31 -5.83 -13.41
N GLU A 45 -15.21 -6.23 -14.04
CA GLU A 45 -15.01 -7.61 -14.46
C GLU A 45 -14.43 -8.50 -13.35
N GLU A 46 -13.64 -7.91 -12.46
CA GLU A 46 -13.02 -8.62 -11.34
C GLU A 46 -13.97 -8.85 -10.17
N GLY A 47 -15.07 -8.12 -10.10
CA GLY A 47 -15.97 -8.15 -8.96
C GLY A 47 -15.41 -7.40 -7.75
N PRO A 48 -16.12 -7.46 -6.61
CA PRO A 48 -15.72 -6.74 -5.41
C PRO A 48 -14.40 -7.25 -4.85
N SER A 49 -13.51 -6.35 -4.47
CA SER A 49 -12.28 -6.70 -3.76
C SER A 49 -12.58 -7.09 -2.31
N TYR A 50 -11.67 -7.85 -1.72
CA TYR A 50 -11.76 -8.28 -0.32
C TYR A 50 -10.64 -7.62 0.48
N PHE A 51 -10.99 -7.11 1.64
CA PHE A 51 -10.01 -6.56 2.57
C PHE A 51 -10.42 -6.87 4.00
N GLY A 52 -9.52 -6.68 4.93
CA GLY A 52 -9.88 -6.85 6.31
C GLY A 52 -8.70 -6.80 7.26
N PHE A 53 -8.98 -7.26 8.45
CA PHE A 53 -8.06 -7.21 9.57
C PHE A 53 -7.91 -8.60 10.19
N VAL A 54 -6.71 -8.88 10.65
CA VAL A 54 -6.45 -10.02 11.52
C VAL A 54 -6.08 -9.50 12.90
N ARG A 55 -6.85 -9.91 13.90
CA ARG A 55 -6.65 -9.52 15.29
C ARG A 55 -6.62 -10.74 16.20
N ASP A 56 -6.00 -10.59 17.35
CA ASP A 56 -6.07 -11.61 18.38
C ASP A 56 -7.29 -11.37 19.32
N THR A 57 -7.45 -12.26 20.28
CA THR A 57 -8.56 -12.18 21.25
C THR A 57 -8.49 -10.97 22.16
N SER A 58 -7.34 -10.31 22.28
CA SER A 58 -7.20 -9.04 23.02
C SER A 58 -7.52 -7.81 22.18
N GLY A 59 -7.78 -7.99 20.88
CA GLY A 59 -7.99 -6.90 19.93
C GLY A 59 -6.71 -6.36 19.30
N ALA A 60 -5.55 -6.89 19.66
CA ALA A 60 -4.28 -6.51 19.05
C ALA A 60 -4.18 -6.98 17.61
N THR A 61 -3.57 -6.18 16.77
CA THR A 61 -3.33 -6.53 15.37
C THR A 61 -2.32 -7.67 15.26
N VAL A 62 -2.50 -8.55 14.29
CA VAL A 62 -1.61 -9.67 14.04
C VAL A 62 -0.94 -9.47 12.68
N PRO A 63 0.31 -8.95 12.66
CA PRO A 63 1.06 -8.80 11.43
C PRO A 63 1.60 -10.14 10.93
N ASP A 64 1.91 -10.20 9.64
CA ASP A 64 2.46 -11.38 8.97
C ASP A 64 1.62 -12.66 9.16
N ALA A 65 0.32 -12.51 9.31
CA ALA A 65 -0.61 -13.61 9.28
C ALA A 65 -0.90 -14.01 7.83
N LYS A 66 -0.92 -15.29 7.57
CA LYS A 66 -1.32 -15.83 6.26
C LYS A 66 -2.84 -15.75 6.15
N VAL A 67 -3.32 -15.06 5.13
CA VAL A 67 -4.73 -14.97 4.82
C VAL A 67 -4.99 -15.64 3.49
N THR A 68 -5.89 -16.60 3.48
CA THR A 68 -6.33 -17.28 2.28
C THR A 68 -7.76 -16.84 1.99
N VAL A 69 -7.96 -16.23 0.85
CA VAL A 69 -9.28 -15.86 0.34
C VAL A 69 -9.56 -16.73 -0.87
N GLY A 70 -10.51 -17.59 -0.78
CA GLY A 70 -10.76 -18.60 -1.78
C GLY A 70 -12.22 -18.70 -2.18
N VAL A 71 -12.43 -19.13 -3.41
CA VAL A 71 -13.75 -19.48 -3.93
C VAL A 71 -13.95 -20.96 -3.75
N LYS A 72 -15.10 -21.32 -3.21
CA LYS A 72 -15.47 -22.71 -2.98
C LYS A 72 -15.30 -23.55 -4.25
N ASN A 73 -14.52 -24.61 -4.16
CA ASN A 73 -14.19 -25.52 -5.27
C ASN A 73 -13.39 -24.92 -6.46
N ARG A 74 -12.84 -23.73 -6.33
CA ARG A 74 -12.05 -23.07 -7.39
C ARG A 74 -10.64 -22.66 -7.01
N GLY A 75 -10.29 -22.78 -5.74
CA GLY A 75 -9.02 -22.25 -5.23
C GLY A 75 -9.10 -20.80 -4.80
N GLY A 76 -7.96 -20.17 -4.51
CA GLY A 76 -7.96 -18.83 -3.96
C GLY A 76 -6.59 -18.16 -4.03
N VAL A 77 -6.53 -16.99 -3.44
CA VAL A 77 -5.35 -16.16 -3.31
C VAL A 77 -4.85 -16.21 -1.87
N VAL A 78 -3.56 -16.34 -1.71
CA VAL A 78 -2.89 -16.28 -0.42
C VAL A 78 -2.14 -14.97 -0.31
N THR A 79 -2.37 -14.24 0.76
CA THR A 79 -1.67 -13.01 1.09
C THR A 79 -1.21 -13.01 2.54
N ARG A 80 -0.49 -11.99 2.95
CA ARG A 80 -0.08 -11.80 4.34
C ARG A 80 -0.50 -10.43 4.83
N THR A 81 -0.80 -10.35 6.12
CA THR A 81 -1.10 -9.07 6.74
C THR A 81 0.15 -8.20 6.87
N ASP A 82 -0.04 -6.91 6.74
CA ASP A 82 0.97 -5.90 7.00
C ASP A 82 1.20 -5.66 8.51
N LEU A 83 1.98 -4.66 8.85
CA LEU A 83 2.27 -4.30 10.25
C LEU A 83 1.02 -3.87 11.05
N LEU A 84 -0.02 -3.45 10.36
CA LEU A 84 -1.29 -3.06 10.98
C LEU A 84 -2.30 -4.22 11.04
N GLY A 85 -1.88 -5.41 10.62
CA GLY A 85 -2.75 -6.57 10.55
C GLY A 85 -3.79 -6.49 9.44
N THR A 86 -3.56 -5.67 8.41
CA THR A 86 -4.49 -5.52 7.29
C THR A 86 -4.09 -6.37 6.10
N TYR A 87 -5.07 -6.74 5.31
CA TYR A 87 -4.86 -7.43 4.04
C TYR A 87 -5.85 -6.92 2.99
N LYS A 88 -5.47 -7.07 1.73
CA LYS A 88 -6.32 -6.75 0.58
C LYS A 88 -6.08 -7.78 -0.52
N VAL A 89 -7.16 -8.22 -1.15
CA VAL A 89 -7.15 -9.18 -2.25
C VAL A 89 -8.09 -8.66 -3.34
N PRO A 90 -7.70 -8.74 -4.63
CA PRO A 90 -8.60 -8.38 -5.73
C PRO A 90 -9.81 -9.30 -5.80
N GLY A 91 -10.80 -8.92 -6.57
CA GLY A 91 -11.99 -9.75 -6.80
C GLY A 91 -11.70 -11.01 -7.61
N PHE A 92 -12.63 -11.93 -7.59
CA PHE A 92 -12.54 -13.24 -8.27
C PHE A 92 -13.36 -13.32 -9.55
N GLY A 93 -13.82 -12.19 -10.05
CA GLY A 93 -14.68 -12.11 -11.21
C GLY A 93 -16.14 -11.84 -10.84
N LYS A 94 -16.83 -11.13 -11.73
CA LYS A 94 -18.26 -10.78 -11.54
C LYS A 94 -19.19 -11.99 -11.49
N GLU A 95 -18.72 -13.13 -11.99
CA GLU A 95 -19.48 -14.39 -12.01
C GLU A 95 -19.46 -15.12 -10.68
N VAL A 96 -18.56 -14.72 -9.77
CA VAL A 96 -18.43 -15.35 -8.46
C VAL A 96 -19.35 -14.66 -7.47
N ASP A 97 -20.25 -15.46 -6.88
CA ASP A 97 -21.07 -14.96 -5.78
C ASP A 97 -20.18 -14.74 -4.54
N PRO A 98 -20.19 -13.55 -3.95
CA PRO A 98 -19.47 -13.28 -2.71
C PRO A 98 -19.78 -14.25 -1.56
N LYS A 99 -20.93 -14.90 -1.57
CA LYS A 99 -21.31 -15.93 -0.59
C LYS A 99 -20.47 -17.20 -0.70
N ASP A 100 -19.92 -17.46 -1.89
CA ASP A 100 -19.07 -18.62 -2.15
C ASP A 100 -17.59 -18.34 -1.85
N VAL A 101 -17.27 -17.11 -1.46
CA VAL A 101 -15.92 -16.71 -1.07
C VAL A 101 -15.73 -16.94 0.43
N GLU A 102 -14.72 -17.73 0.74
CA GLU A 102 -14.32 -18.05 2.11
C GLU A 102 -12.99 -17.41 2.45
N VAL A 103 -12.87 -16.93 3.67
CA VAL A 103 -11.62 -16.35 4.20
C VAL A 103 -11.14 -17.21 5.36
N SER A 104 -9.89 -17.57 5.34
CA SER A 104 -9.22 -18.26 6.44
C SER A 104 -7.91 -17.57 6.79
N CYS A 105 -7.57 -17.56 8.05
CA CYS A 105 -6.39 -16.91 8.56
C CYS A 105 -5.57 -17.89 9.39
N ASP A 106 -4.27 -17.88 9.17
CA ASP A 106 -3.35 -18.78 9.86
C ASP A 106 -2.05 -18.04 10.23
N LYS A 107 -1.54 -18.35 11.40
CA LYS A 107 -0.22 -17.91 11.83
C LYS A 107 0.37 -18.92 12.79
N PRO A 108 1.67 -19.28 12.67
CA PRO A 108 2.33 -20.15 13.64
C PRO A 108 2.16 -19.63 15.07
N GLY A 109 1.77 -20.50 15.98
CA GLY A 109 1.50 -20.15 17.37
C GLY A 109 0.10 -19.59 17.63
N TYR A 110 -0.75 -19.57 16.61
CA TYR A 110 -2.14 -19.10 16.71
C TYR A 110 -3.09 -20.13 16.09
N LYS A 111 -4.33 -20.03 16.53
CA LYS A 111 -5.43 -20.80 15.95
C LYS A 111 -6.59 -19.86 15.60
N GLN A 112 -7.22 -20.08 14.48
CA GLN A 112 -8.39 -19.32 14.07
C GLN A 112 -9.58 -19.64 14.97
N LEU A 113 -10.17 -18.61 15.57
CA LEU A 113 -11.39 -18.74 16.34
C LEU A 113 -12.62 -18.46 15.49
N ARG A 114 -12.59 -17.36 14.74
CA ARG A 114 -13.74 -16.96 13.94
C ARG A 114 -13.34 -16.05 12.80
N VAL A 115 -14.19 -16.01 11.81
CA VAL A 115 -14.14 -15.05 10.70
C VAL A 115 -15.49 -14.37 10.63
N VAL A 116 -15.50 -13.06 10.65
CA VAL A 116 -16.72 -12.25 10.61
C VAL A 116 -16.70 -11.36 9.38
N ARG A 117 -17.71 -11.48 8.55
CA ARG A 117 -17.92 -10.55 7.44
C ARG A 117 -18.71 -9.36 7.98
N ARG A 118 -18.11 -8.18 7.87
CA ARG A 118 -18.71 -6.93 8.37
C ARG A 118 -19.55 -6.22 7.32
N SER A 119 -19.26 -6.46 6.06
CA SER A 119 -20.05 -5.92 4.96
C SER A 119 -21.06 -6.92 4.48
N SER A 120 -22.22 -6.44 4.08
CA SER A 120 -23.19 -7.30 3.39
C SER A 120 -22.58 -7.81 2.09
N PRO A 121 -22.80 -9.07 1.73
CA PRO A 121 -22.39 -9.57 0.43
C PRO A 121 -23.02 -8.72 -0.66
N SER A 122 -22.21 -8.05 -1.43
CA SER A 122 -22.64 -7.25 -2.57
C SER A 122 -21.98 -7.79 -3.82
N SER A 123 -22.70 -7.80 -4.91
CA SER A 123 -22.15 -8.07 -6.24
C SER A 123 -21.69 -6.79 -6.92
N ASP A 124 -21.83 -5.63 -6.29
CA ASP A 124 -21.34 -4.38 -6.81
C ASP A 124 -19.81 -4.34 -6.70
N PRO A 125 -19.09 -4.29 -7.84
CA PRO A 125 -17.62 -4.29 -7.85
C PRO A 125 -16.99 -3.06 -7.19
N LYS A 126 -17.76 -2.02 -6.97
CA LYS A 126 -17.32 -0.79 -6.34
C LYS A 126 -17.33 -0.84 -4.82
N ILE A 127 -18.00 -1.83 -4.25
CA ILE A 127 -18.12 -1.98 -2.80
C ILE A 127 -17.22 -3.11 -2.31
N PRO A 128 -16.06 -2.78 -1.73
CA PRO A 128 -15.18 -3.79 -1.14
C PRO A 128 -15.87 -4.54 0.00
N ILE A 129 -15.54 -5.81 0.14
CA ILE A 129 -16.08 -6.67 1.19
C ILE A 129 -15.08 -6.77 2.33
N GLU A 130 -15.49 -6.35 3.52
CA GLU A 130 -14.67 -6.41 4.72
C GLU A 130 -14.87 -7.73 5.46
N THR A 131 -13.76 -8.34 5.84
CA THR A 131 -13.77 -9.56 6.64
C THR A 131 -12.70 -9.49 7.73
N GLU A 132 -13.10 -9.71 8.97
CA GLU A 132 -12.20 -9.74 10.12
C GLU A 132 -11.97 -11.17 10.59
N CYS A 133 -10.71 -11.54 10.75
CA CYS A 133 -10.30 -12.78 11.39
C CYS A 133 -9.89 -12.54 12.84
N THR A 134 -10.33 -13.40 13.73
CA THR A 134 -9.84 -13.45 15.11
C THR A 134 -9.01 -14.70 15.32
N LEU A 135 -7.78 -14.50 15.73
CA LEU A 135 -6.84 -15.55 16.09
C LEU A 135 -6.67 -15.63 17.60
N GLN A 136 -6.53 -16.83 18.11
CA GLN A 136 -6.18 -17.09 19.50
C GLN A 136 -4.78 -17.63 19.58
N ARG A 137 -3.97 -17.10 20.49
CA ARG A 137 -2.65 -17.64 20.76
C ARG A 137 -2.78 -19.05 21.37
N SER A 138 -2.06 -19.98 20.79
CA SER A 138 -2.06 -21.38 21.25
C SER A 138 -1.20 -21.55 22.47
#